data_49ce617cb1c77d8b208a9d709961470f
#
_entry.id   49ce617cb1c77d8b208a9d709961470f
#
_cell.length_a   1.000
_cell.length_b   1.000
_cell.length_c   1.000
_cell.angle_alpha   90.00
_cell.angle_beta   90.00
_cell.angle_gamma   90.00
#
_symmetry.space_group_name_H-M   'P 1'
#
loop_
_entity.id
_entity.type
_entity.pdbx_description
1 polymer ?
#
loop_
_entity_poly.entity_id
_entity_poly.type
_entity_poly.pdbx_seq_one_letter_code
_entity_poly.pdbx_strand_id
1 'polypeptide(L)'
;TVGGVWAKLDVGIENAAELDGAGKWQTFRFITFPMLRGATTSAAVLVFLYCVTSFGIILLLGAGKVSSIETEIYFSLTQFLDFKTASAYALVQTVITVLAFAISKRIGNGEAGVETPTEIETSSGLNRREWPVVVVSVIFVIGVLVLPILNLLAKFTWAGFQSLSGNGQRGLLNISVWQATGNSLRNIVIAAGLALLIGILVSWLLSRSKRSWLEIPFLLPMGISSVVLGFGYLLSIRAGWLTVPLVQALLATPLVIRIVHPALVSLGTDYRDVAVTAGANGWQIWRLVEAPMLSSVLRSAAVFAALVSLGEFGAASLLSYGDQATLPVVLYQLIGRPGPENYSMAMAACAMLIVFVFAISMTSALVQTRRRSS
;
A
#
# COMPACT_ATOMS: atom_id res chain seq x y z
N THR A 1 12.85 5.01 -2.35
CA THR A 1 13.87 4.00 -2.01
C THR A 1 15.20 4.25 -2.74
N VAL A 2 15.31 4.00 -4.06
CA VAL A 2 16.59 4.21 -4.78
C VAL A 2 17.02 5.68 -4.76
N GLY A 3 16.11 6.62 -5.01
CA GLY A 3 16.41 8.05 -4.99
C GLY A 3 16.85 8.57 -3.61
N GLY A 4 16.30 8.05 -2.52
CA GLY A 4 16.72 8.42 -1.16
C GLY A 4 18.12 7.94 -0.81
N VAL A 5 18.51 6.74 -1.30
CA VAL A 5 19.88 6.24 -1.14
C VAL A 5 20.84 7.02 -2.04
N TRP A 6 20.42 7.34 -3.26
CA TRP A 6 21.23 8.15 -4.19
C TRP A 6 21.51 9.53 -3.61
N ALA A 7 20.52 10.19 -3.04
CA ALA A 7 20.69 11.53 -2.43
C ALA A 7 21.64 11.54 -1.22
N LYS A 8 21.92 10.39 -0.61
CA LYS A 8 22.86 10.23 0.51
C LYS A 8 24.25 9.79 0.09
N LEU A 9 24.47 9.50 -1.21
CA LEU A 9 25.81 9.18 -1.70
C LEU A 9 26.70 10.41 -1.59
N ASP A 10 27.93 10.18 -1.12
CA ASP A 10 28.92 11.23 -1.02
C ASP A 10 29.32 11.71 -2.42
N VAL A 11 28.96 12.95 -2.74
CA VAL A 11 29.33 13.61 -3.98
C VAL A 11 30.86 13.70 -4.12
N GLY A 12 31.61 13.68 -3.01
CA GLY A 12 33.06 13.66 -3.02
C GLY A 12 33.66 12.46 -3.75
N ILE A 13 33.00 11.30 -3.69
CA ILE A 13 33.45 10.08 -4.38
C ILE A 13 33.29 10.24 -5.92
N GLU A 14 32.19 10.83 -6.37
CA GLU A 14 31.95 11.10 -7.79
C GLU A 14 32.96 12.14 -8.32
N ASN A 15 33.18 13.20 -7.55
CA ASN A 15 34.17 14.23 -7.91
C ASN A 15 35.61 13.69 -7.93
N ALA A 16 35.98 12.80 -7.01
CA ALA A 16 37.28 12.16 -7.01
C ALA A 16 37.48 11.31 -8.27
N ALA A 17 36.48 10.56 -8.69
CA ALA A 17 36.53 9.78 -9.93
C ALA A 17 36.67 10.67 -11.18
N GLU A 18 36.00 11.82 -11.22
CA GLU A 18 36.13 12.78 -12.32
C GLU A 18 37.56 13.39 -12.34
N LEU A 19 38.17 13.62 -11.19
CA LEU A 19 39.58 14.09 -11.09
C LEU A 19 40.57 13.01 -11.60
N ASP A 20 40.25 11.74 -11.41
CA ASP A 20 41.04 10.60 -11.96
C ASP A 20 40.79 10.38 -13.46
N GLY A 21 39.96 11.23 -14.12
CA GLY A 21 39.67 11.17 -15.55
C GLY A 21 38.55 10.24 -15.96
N ALA A 22 37.78 9.73 -15.02
CA ALA A 22 36.61 8.88 -15.32
C ALA A 22 35.51 9.71 -15.98
N GLY A 23 34.99 9.26 -17.12
CA GLY A 23 33.82 9.86 -17.74
C GLY A 23 32.53 9.57 -16.93
N LYS A 24 31.49 10.40 -17.05
CA LYS A 24 30.21 10.27 -16.30
C LYS A 24 29.60 8.87 -16.37
N TRP A 25 29.68 8.19 -17.50
CA TRP A 25 29.20 6.81 -17.66
C TRP A 25 30.07 5.80 -16.91
N GLN A 26 31.38 6.02 -16.86
CA GLN A 26 32.31 5.17 -16.10
C GLN A 26 32.10 5.34 -14.60
N THR A 27 31.97 6.57 -14.11
CA THR A 27 31.63 6.88 -12.71
C THR A 27 30.31 6.23 -12.32
N PHE A 28 29.25 6.41 -13.13
CA PHE A 28 27.97 5.76 -12.86
C PHE A 28 28.08 4.23 -12.80
N ARG A 29 28.70 3.60 -13.82
CA ARG A 29 28.74 2.14 -13.93
C ARG A 29 29.62 1.45 -12.87
N PHE A 30 30.75 2.09 -12.53
CA PHE A 30 31.75 1.45 -11.67
C PHE A 30 31.72 1.91 -10.21
N ILE A 31 31.11 3.06 -9.93
CA ILE A 31 31.03 3.63 -8.58
C ILE A 31 29.57 3.76 -8.12
N THR A 32 28.77 4.60 -8.78
CA THR A 32 27.41 4.93 -8.32
C THR A 32 26.48 3.72 -8.35
N PHE A 33 26.43 2.96 -9.47
CA PHE A 33 25.55 1.80 -9.60
C PHE A 33 25.89 0.66 -8.65
N PRO A 34 27.16 0.25 -8.43
CA PRO A 34 27.51 -0.75 -7.42
C PRO A 34 27.10 -0.34 -6.00
N MET A 35 27.18 0.94 -5.65
CA MET A 35 26.73 1.46 -4.35
C MET A 35 25.20 1.41 -4.24
N LEU A 36 24.48 1.63 -5.34
CA LEU A 36 23.00 1.60 -5.40
C LEU A 36 22.43 0.18 -5.57
N ARG A 37 23.23 -0.84 -5.88
CA ARG A 37 22.69 -2.16 -6.24
C ARG A 37 21.83 -2.79 -5.15
N GLY A 38 22.13 -2.58 -3.87
CA GLY A 38 21.33 -3.06 -2.76
C GLY A 38 19.94 -2.43 -2.75
N ALA A 39 19.86 -1.10 -2.87
CA ALA A 39 18.61 -0.37 -2.94
C ALA A 39 17.81 -0.70 -4.21
N THR A 40 18.49 -0.84 -5.34
CA THR A 40 17.88 -1.20 -6.63
C THR A 40 17.30 -2.60 -6.59
N THR A 41 18.03 -3.57 -6.03
CA THR A 41 17.54 -4.95 -5.90
C THR A 41 16.35 -5.02 -4.95
N SER A 42 16.40 -4.34 -3.81
CA SER A 42 15.27 -4.26 -2.88
C SER A 42 14.03 -3.65 -3.53
N ALA A 43 14.20 -2.58 -4.31
CA ALA A 43 13.12 -1.97 -5.07
C ALA A 43 12.57 -2.92 -6.15
N ALA A 44 13.43 -3.61 -6.90
CA ALA A 44 13.03 -4.56 -7.94
C ALA A 44 12.24 -5.74 -7.35
N VAL A 45 12.68 -6.30 -6.22
CA VAL A 45 11.93 -7.37 -5.54
C VAL A 45 10.57 -6.88 -5.05
N LEU A 46 10.50 -5.66 -4.52
CA LEU A 46 9.24 -5.08 -4.07
C LEU A 46 8.27 -4.91 -5.25
N VAL A 47 8.74 -4.38 -6.39
CA VAL A 47 7.93 -4.29 -7.62
C VAL A 47 7.50 -5.67 -8.09
N PHE A 48 8.41 -6.64 -8.10
CA PHE A 48 8.09 -8.03 -8.46
C PHE A 48 6.99 -8.61 -7.58
N LEU A 49 7.07 -8.42 -6.25
CA LEU A 49 6.04 -8.87 -5.32
C LEU A 49 4.68 -8.23 -5.64
N TYR A 50 4.63 -6.92 -5.87
CA TYR A 50 3.38 -6.25 -6.27
C TYR A 50 2.83 -6.74 -7.60
N CYS A 51 3.69 -7.09 -8.56
CA CYS A 51 3.25 -7.66 -9.85
C CYS A 51 2.70 -9.10 -9.67
N VAL A 52 3.36 -9.93 -8.87
CA VAL A 52 2.91 -11.32 -8.61
C VAL A 52 1.61 -11.34 -7.82
N THR A 53 1.42 -10.40 -6.90
CA THR A 53 0.19 -10.27 -6.10
C THR A 53 -0.84 -9.33 -6.75
N SER A 54 -0.74 -9.06 -8.05
CA SER A 54 -1.68 -8.23 -8.78
C SER A 54 -2.91 -9.04 -9.16
N PHE A 55 -4.00 -8.84 -8.44
CA PHE A 55 -5.28 -9.54 -8.67
C PHE A 55 -6.28 -8.70 -9.46
N GLY A 56 -6.72 -7.58 -8.89
CA GLY A 56 -7.85 -6.81 -9.42
C GLY A 56 -7.64 -6.28 -10.85
N ILE A 57 -6.42 -5.83 -11.16
CA ILE A 57 -6.08 -5.31 -12.49
C ILE A 57 -6.19 -6.43 -13.53
N ILE A 58 -5.61 -7.60 -13.24
CA ILE A 58 -5.61 -8.75 -14.18
C ILE A 58 -7.01 -9.31 -14.31
N LEU A 59 -7.78 -9.39 -13.23
CA LEU A 59 -9.16 -9.86 -13.26
C LEU A 59 -10.04 -8.95 -14.14
N LEU A 60 -9.89 -7.61 -14.03
CA LEU A 60 -10.70 -6.65 -14.77
C LEU A 60 -10.24 -6.47 -16.22
N LEU A 61 -8.93 -6.33 -16.46
CA LEU A 61 -8.38 -5.99 -17.76
C LEU A 61 -7.95 -7.22 -18.57
N GLY A 62 -7.67 -8.34 -17.91
CA GLY A 62 -7.27 -9.59 -18.57
C GLY A 62 -8.36 -10.21 -19.43
N ALA A 63 -9.63 -9.84 -19.21
CA ALA A 63 -10.80 -10.30 -19.97
C ALA A 63 -10.84 -11.84 -20.21
N GLY A 64 -10.32 -12.63 -19.28
CA GLY A 64 -10.21 -14.08 -19.38
C GLY A 64 -9.14 -14.59 -20.37
N LYS A 65 -8.38 -13.70 -21.00
CA LYS A 65 -7.29 -14.07 -21.94
C LYS A 65 -5.92 -14.14 -21.28
N VAL A 66 -5.75 -13.41 -20.20
CA VAL A 66 -4.52 -13.39 -19.39
C VAL A 66 -4.89 -13.68 -17.97
N SER A 67 -4.25 -14.68 -17.37
CA SER A 67 -4.44 -15.04 -15.97
C SER A 67 -3.14 -14.92 -15.19
N SER A 68 -3.26 -14.65 -13.90
CA SER A 68 -2.20 -14.76 -12.91
C SER A 68 -2.51 -15.90 -11.95
N ILE A 69 -1.53 -16.29 -11.14
CA ILE A 69 -1.76 -17.30 -10.10
C ILE A 69 -2.94 -16.91 -9.20
N GLU A 70 -3.07 -15.63 -8.87
CA GLU A 70 -4.18 -15.13 -8.04
C GLU A 70 -5.55 -15.24 -8.72
N THR A 71 -5.63 -14.89 -10.00
CA THR A 71 -6.90 -15.05 -10.75
C THR A 71 -7.27 -16.52 -10.92
N GLU A 72 -6.28 -17.42 -11.08
CA GLU A 72 -6.54 -18.85 -11.12
C GLU A 72 -7.02 -19.40 -9.77
N ILE A 73 -6.44 -18.95 -8.64
CA ILE A 73 -6.97 -19.27 -7.30
C ILE A 73 -8.44 -18.83 -7.20
N TYR A 74 -8.73 -17.59 -7.60
CA TYR A 74 -10.08 -17.03 -7.53
C TYR A 74 -11.07 -17.82 -8.41
N PHE A 75 -10.74 -18.14 -9.65
CA PHE A 75 -11.59 -18.90 -10.54
C PHE A 75 -11.80 -20.35 -10.07
N SER A 76 -10.72 -20.99 -9.59
CA SER A 76 -10.81 -22.32 -8.99
C SER A 76 -11.79 -22.36 -7.83
N LEU A 77 -11.83 -21.31 -7.00
CA LEU A 77 -12.73 -21.21 -5.85
C LEU A 77 -14.16 -20.84 -6.23
N THR A 78 -14.33 -19.86 -7.13
CA THR A 78 -15.64 -19.23 -7.37
C THR A 78 -16.40 -19.85 -8.54
N GLN A 79 -15.70 -20.36 -9.55
CA GLN A 79 -16.32 -20.92 -10.74
C GLN A 79 -16.27 -22.45 -10.75
N PHE A 80 -15.15 -23.03 -10.36
CA PHE A 80 -14.96 -24.49 -10.43
C PHE A 80 -15.19 -25.19 -9.09
N LEU A 81 -15.23 -24.47 -7.97
CA LEU A 81 -15.33 -25.02 -6.61
C LEU A 81 -14.25 -26.08 -6.32
N ASP A 82 -13.10 -25.96 -6.99
CA ASP A 82 -11.96 -26.85 -6.86
C ASP A 82 -10.96 -26.33 -5.82
N PHE A 83 -11.23 -26.66 -4.56
CA PHE A 83 -10.42 -26.27 -3.42
C PHE A 83 -9.01 -26.89 -3.46
N LYS A 84 -8.83 -28.05 -4.12
CA LYS A 84 -7.53 -28.72 -4.21
C LYS A 84 -6.58 -27.93 -5.11
N THR A 85 -7.03 -27.59 -6.31
CA THR A 85 -6.27 -26.79 -7.27
C THR A 85 -6.00 -25.39 -6.71
N ALA A 86 -7.00 -24.74 -6.10
CA ALA A 86 -6.82 -23.45 -5.45
C ALA A 86 -5.75 -23.50 -4.36
N SER A 87 -5.76 -24.54 -3.51
CA SER A 87 -4.74 -24.73 -2.46
C SER A 87 -3.35 -24.96 -3.02
N ALA A 88 -3.22 -25.71 -4.11
CA ALA A 88 -1.92 -25.94 -4.78
C ALA A 88 -1.35 -24.65 -5.33
N TYR A 89 -2.13 -23.82 -6.03
CA TYR A 89 -1.71 -22.50 -6.51
C TYR A 89 -1.34 -21.56 -5.36
N ALA A 90 -2.12 -21.54 -4.27
CA ALA A 90 -1.84 -20.73 -3.09
C ALA A 90 -0.51 -21.11 -2.44
N LEU A 91 -0.18 -22.40 -2.35
CA LEU A 91 1.11 -22.87 -1.86
C LEU A 91 2.27 -22.43 -2.77
N VAL A 92 2.12 -22.62 -4.09
CA VAL A 92 3.14 -22.20 -5.07
C VAL A 92 3.38 -20.70 -4.96
N GLN A 93 2.33 -19.89 -4.91
CA GLN A 93 2.46 -18.44 -4.76
C GLN A 93 3.14 -18.06 -3.46
N THR A 94 2.76 -18.67 -2.35
CA THR A 94 3.39 -18.41 -1.04
C THR A 94 4.88 -18.74 -1.07
N VAL A 95 5.28 -19.86 -1.67
CA VAL A 95 6.69 -20.23 -1.83
C VAL A 95 7.45 -19.19 -2.67
N ILE A 96 6.91 -18.79 -3.83
CA ILE A 96 7.52 -17.75 -4.69
C ILE A 96 7.73 -16.45 -3.90
N THR A 97 6.72 -16.03 -3.15
CA THR A 97 6.76 -14.79 -2.37
C THR A 97 7.78 -14.85 -1.23
N VAL A 98 7.81 -15.95 -0.49
CA VAL A 98 8.80 -16.16 0.60
C VAL A 98 10.22 -16.20 0.05
N LEU A 99 10.45 -16.89 -1.08
CA LEU A 99 11.75 -16.92 -1.75
C LEU A 99 12.19 -15.52 -2.21
N ALA A 100 11.29 -14.77 -2.86
CA ALA A 100 11.57 -13.41 -3.30
C ALA A 100 11.93 -12.50 -2.11
N PHE A 101 11.21 -12.60 -1.00
CA PHE A 101 11.51 -11.86 0.23
C PHE A 101 12.86 -12.27 0.85
N ALA A 102 13.14 -13.57 0.89
CA ALA A 102 14.43 -14.09 1.40
C ALA A 102 15.63 -13.63 0.56
N ILE A 103 15.47 -13.60 -0.77
CA ILE A 103 16.47 -13.09 -1.71
C ILE A 103 16.69 -11.59 -1.47
N SER A 104 15.61 -10.81 -1.35
CA SER A 104 15.68 -9.37 -1.05
C SER A 104 16.50 -9.11 0.23
N LYS A 105 16.22 -9.87 1.28
CA LYS A 105 16.92 -9.71 2.56
C LYS A 105 18.41 -10.08 2.49
N ARG A 106 18.79 -11.07 1.67
CA ARG A 106 20.19 -11.47 1.50
C ARG A 106 21.00 -10.46 0.69
N ILE A 107 20.40 -9.83 -0.32
CA ILE A 107 21.09 -8.90 -1.22
C ILE A 107 21.07 -7.47 -0.67
N GLY A 108 20.00 -7.08 -0.01
CA GLY A 108 19.82 -5.75 0.57
C GLY A 108 20.31 -5.69 2.00
N ASN A 109 21.55 -5.87 2.30
CA ASN A 109 22.27 -5.71 3.58
C ASN A 109 21.46 -5.14 4.79
N GLY A 110 20.22 -5.56 5.00
CA GLY A 110 19.42 -5.21 6.18
C GLY A 110 18.72 -3.84 6.16
N GLU A 111 19.02 -2.95 5.24
CA GLU A 111 18.45 -1.59 5.19
C GLU A 111 17.32 -1.41 4.17
N ALA A 112 16.40 -2.36 4.11
CA ALA A 112 15.12 -2.15 3.44
C ALA A 112 14.11 -1.41 4.36
N GLY A 113 14.59 -0.45 5.14
CA GLY A 113 13.74 0.53 5.78
C GLY A 113 13.14 1.44 4.71
N VAL A 114 11.84 1.69 4.75
CA VAL A 114 11.27 2.88 4.15
C VAL A 114 11.92 4.03 4.91
N GLU A 115 13.03 4.54 4.37
CA GLU A 115 13.65 5.71 4.94
C GLU A 115 12.59 6.82 4.92
N THR A 116 12.29 7.32 6.12
CA THR A 116 11.59 8.60 6.24
C THR A 116 12.28 9.59 5.30
N PRO A 117 11.53 10.45 4.59
CA PRO A 117 12.13 11.48 3.77
C PRO A 117 13.01 12.34 4.69
N THR A 118 14.28 12.03 4.76
CA THR A 118 15.27 12.97 5.28
C THR A 118 15.16 14.18 4.37
N GLU A 119 15.06 15.34 4.91
CA GLU A 119 15.05 16.59 4.16
C GLU A 119 16.17 16.50 3.11
N ILE A 120 15.76 16.41 1.85
CA ILE A 120 16.67 16.47 0.73
C ILE A 120 17.26 17.88 0.84
N GLU A 121 18.49 18.00 1.28
CA GLU A 121 19.21 19.22 1.08
C GLU A 121 19.15 19.51 -0.41
N THR A 122 18.34 20.49 -0.78
CA THR A 122 18.19 20.97 -2.15
C THR A 122 19.48 21.72 -2.51
N SER A 123 20.54 20.95 -2.75
CA SER A 123 21.76 21.49 -3.30
C SER A 123 21.58 21.57 -4.81
N SER A 124 21.76 22.76 -5.31
CA SER A 124 21.82 23.19 -6.72
C SER A 124 20.52 23.08 -7.52
N GLY A 125 20.06 24.25 -7.98
CA GLY A 125 18.94 24.35 -8.92
C GLY A 125 19.17 23.49 -10.19
N LEU A 126 18.09 22.95 -10.70
CA LEU A 126 18.05 22.14 -11.94
C LEU A 126 18.87 22.82 -13.05
N ASN A 127 19.86 22.10 -13.55
CA ASN A 127 20.67 22.57 -14.65
C ASN A 127 19.81 22.53 -15.95
N ARG A 128 20.00 23.52 -16.83
CA ARG A 128 19.23 23.63 -18.09
C ARG A 128 19.26 22.35 -18.95
N ARG A 129 20.29 21.53 -18.80
CA ARG A 129 20.45 20.23 -19.48
C ARG A 129 19.54 19.12 -18.92
N GLU A 130 19.05 19.25 -17.69
CA GLU A 130 18.23 18.24 -17.02
C GLU A 130 16.73 18.45 -17.28
N TRP A 131 16.35 19.66 -17.74
CA TRP A 131 14.98 20.02 -18.06
C TRP A 131 14.27 19.03 -19.01
N PRO A 132 14.89 18.55 -20.11
CA PRO A 132 14.23 17.60 -21.00
C PRO A 132 13.85 16.29 -20.29
N VAL A 133 14.70 15.77 -19.41
CA VAL A 133 14.44 14.55 -18.66
C VAL A 133 13.29 14.77 -17.67
N VAL A 134 13.28 15.91 -17.00
CA VAL A 134 12.20 16.28 -16.07
C VAL A 134 10.87 16.42 -16.82
N VAL A 135 10.87 17.13 -17.94
CA VAL A 135 9.67 17.32 -18.78
C VAL A 135 9.12 15.99 -19.28
N VAL A 136 9.97 15.10 -19.81
CA VAL A 136 9.56 13.77 -20.27
C VAL A 136 9.00 12.95 -19.11
N SER A 137 9.64 12.97 -17.95
CA SER A 137 9.18 12.27 -16.75
C SER A 137 7.83 12.80 -16.28
N VAL A 138 7.65 14.12 -16.25
CA VAL A 138 6.37 14.76 -15.86
C VAL A 138 5.26 14.42 -16.85
N ILE A 139 5.53 14.50 -18.19
CA ILE A 139 4.56 14.15 -19.23
C ILE A 139 4.18 12.67 -19.09
N PHE A 140 5.14 11.77 -18.85
CA PHE A 140 4.88 10.36 -18.65
C PHE A 140 4.00 10.12 -17.43
N VAL A 141 4.33 10.73 -16.28
CA VAL A 141 3.53 10.59 -15.04
C VAL A 141 2.12 11.16 -15.26
N ILE A 142 1.98 12.34 -15.86
CA ILE A 142 0.68 12.94 -16.17
C ILE A 142 -0.11 12.04 -17.12
N GLY A 143 0.52 11.54 -18.20
CA GLY A 143 -0.13 10.66 -19.17
C GLY A 143 -0.63 9.36 -18.55
N VAL A 144 0.18 8.71 -17.73
CA VAL A 144 -0.17 7.40 -17.12
C VAL A 144 -1.15 7.54 -15.96
N LEU A 145 -1.05 8.58 -15.14
CA LEU A 145 -1.89 8.74 -13.95
C LEU A 145 -3.12 9.62 -14.19
N VAL A 146 -2.96 10.76 -14.81
CA VAL A 146 -4.02 11.77 -14.91
C VAL A 146 -4.99 11.45 -16.05
N LEU A 147 -4.49 10.97 -17.19
CA LEU A 147 -5.32 10.71 -18.36
C LEU A 147 -6.40 9.63 -18.12
N PRO A 148 -6.11 8.47 -17.47
CA PRO A 148 -7.16 7.52 -17.11
C PRO A 148 -8.21 8.10 -16.17
N ILE A 149 -7.79 8.90 -15.19
CA ILE A 149 -8.71 9.55 -14.23
C ILE A 149 -9.62 10.54 -14.96
N LEU A 150 -9.05 11.39 -15.83
CA LEU A 150 -9.83 12.34 -16.62
C LEU A 150 -10.81 11.64 -17.56
N ASN A 151 -10.39 10.56 -18.21
CA ASN A 151 -11.26 9.77 -19.08
C ASN A 151 -12.43 9.16 -18.30
N LEU A 152 -12.18 8.67 -17.09
CA LEU A 152 -13.22 8.13 -16.21
C LEU A 152 -14.18 9.23 -15.78
N LEU A 153 -13.68 10.40 -15.37
CA LEU A 153 -14.52 11.54 -15.00
C LEU A 153 -15.33 12.09 -16.18
N ALA A 154 -14.77 12.05 -17.40
CA ALA A 154 -15.49 12.44 -18.62
C ALA A 154 -16.67 11.50 -18.96
N LYS A 155 -16.60 10.25 -18.49
CA LYS A 155 -17.69 9.27 -18.66
C LYS A 155 -18.70 9.28 -17.49
N PHE A 156 -18.49 10.12 -16.50
CA PHE A 156 -19.44 10.32 -15.42
C PHE A 156 -20.73 10.94 -15.97
N THR A 157 -21.88 10.36 -15.57
CA THR A 157 -23.19 10.88 -15.92
C THR A 157 -24.02 11.11 -14.65
N TRP A 158 -24.80 12.19 -14.62
CA TRP A 158 -25.67 12.46 -13.48
C TRP A 158 -26.74 11.39 -13.30
N ALA A 159 -27.25 10.83 -14.41
CA ALA A 159 -28.18 9.71 -14.39
C ALA A 159 -27.57 8.48 -13.72
N GLY A 160 -26.29 8.17 -13.99
CA GLY A 160 -25.55 7.11 -13.31
C GLY A 160 -25.39 7.34 -11.82
N PHE A 161 -25.20 8.59 -11.40
CA PHE A 161 -25.17 8.94 -9.98
C PHE A 161 -26.51 8.77 -9.28
N GLN A 162 -27.61 9.17 -9.92
CA GLN A 162 -28.96 8.97 -9.38
C GLN A 162 -29.33 7.48 -9.25
N SER A 163 -28.88 6.65 -10.18
CA SER A 163 -29.14 5.20 -10.14
C SER A 163 -28.32 4.43 -9.08
N LEU A 164 -27.37 5.05 -8.36
CA LEU A 164 -26.58 4.41 -7.29
C LEU A 164 -27.41 3.88 -6.11
N SER A 165 -28.61 4.37 -5.93
CA SER A 165 -29.58 3.86 -4.94
C SER A 165 -30.29 2.60 -5.40
N GLY A 166 -30.26 2.30 -6.70
CA GLY A 166 -30.85 1.09 -7.28
C GLY A 166 -29.93 -0.13 -7.17
N ASN A 167 -30.48 -1.28 -7.58
CA ASN A 167 -29.77 -2.56 -7.55
C ASN A 167 -29.18 -2.95 -8.92
N GLY A 168 -29.01 -1.97 -9.81
CA GLY A 168 -28.53 -2.19 -11.17
C GLY A 168 -29.57 -2.84 -12.09
N GLN A 169 -29.22 -2.95 -13.37
CA GLN A 169 -30.11 -3.49 -14.37
C GLN A 169 -30.46 -4.96 -14.03
N ARG A 170 -31.74 -5.28 -14.00
CA ARG A 170 -32.29 -6.61 -13.66
C ARG A 170 -32.01 -7.09 -12.23
N GLY A 171 -31.81 -6.18 -11.28
CA GLY A 171 -31.53 -6.56 -9.89
C GLY A 171 -30.18 -7.29 -9.72
N LEU A 172 -29.17 -6.87 -10.48
CA LEU A 172 -27.82 -7.48 -10.47
C LEU A 172 -27.18 -7.47 -9.09
N LEU A 173 -27.38 -6.40 -8.34
CA LEU A 173 -26.77 -6.18 -7.04
C LEU A 173 -27.71 -6.64 -5.92
N ASN A 174 -27.18 -7.31 -4.91
CA ASN A 174 -27.90 -7.65 -3.70
C ASN A 174 -28.14 -6.41 -2.81
N ILE A 175 -27.25 -5.41 -2.91
CA ILE A 175 -27.30 -4.17 -2.15
C ILE A 175 -27.05 -2.97 -3.07
N SER A 176 -27.50 -1.80 -2.66
CA SER A 176 -27.22 -0.56 -3.40
C SER A 176 -25.72 -0.16 -3.28
N VAL A 177 -25.26 0.65 -4.23
CA VAL A 177 -23.88 1.18 -4.18
C VAL A 177 -23.66 2.03 -2.93
N TRP A 178 -24.68 2.73 -2.43
CA TRP A 178 -24.60 3.49 -1.18
C TRP A 178 -24.39 2.60 0.05
N GLN A 179 -25.06 1.45 0.11
CA GLN A 179 -24.86 0.48 1.18
C GLN A 179 -23.45 -0.12 1.12
N ALA A 180 -22.98 -0.47 -0.08
CA ALA A 180 -21.60 -0.95 -0.29
C ALA A 180 -20.55 0.10 0.13
N THR A 181 -20.83 1.38 -0.13
CA THR A 181 -20.00 2.50 0.33
C THR A 181 -19.98 2.57 1.84
N GLY A 182 -21.12 2.48 2.49
CA GLY A 182 -21.22 2.42 3.96
C GLY A 182 -20.43 1.26 4.55
N ASN A 183 -20.51 0.07 3.94
CA ASN A 183 -19.70 -1.09 4.32
C ASN A 183 -18.20 -0.82 4.18
N SER A 184 -17.77 -0.23 3.05
CA SER A 184 -16.37 0.11 2.83
C SER A 184 -15.87 1.13 3.87
N LEU A 185 -16.62 2.19 4.16
CA LEU A 185 -16.24 3.19 5.16
C LEU A 185 -16.15 2.58 6.57
N ARG A 186 -17.12 1.75 6.94
CA ARG A 186 -17.07 1.01 8.21
C ARG A 186 -15.83 0.12 8.28
N ASN A 187 -15.54 -0.63 7.22
CA ASN A 187 -14.40 -1.52 7.16
C ASN A 187 -13.07 -0.74 7.26
N ILE A 188 -12.96 0.42 6.59
CA ILE A 188 -11.79 1.30 6.69
C ILE A 188 -11.54 1.72 8.14
N VAL A 189 -12.58 2.18 8.85
CA VAL A 189 -12.44 2.63 10.24
C VAL A 189 -11.96 1.49 11.14
N ILE A 190 -12.56 0.31 11.01
CA ILE A 190 -12.20 -0.86 11.81
C ILE A 190 -10.79 -1.35 11.44
N ALA A 191 -10.51 -1.54 10.14
CA ALA A 191 -9.25 -2.08 9.68
C ALA A 191 -8.07 -1.14 9.98
N ALA A 192 -8.21 0.16 9.69
CA ALA A 192 -7.16 1.14 9.99
C ALA A 192 -6.97 1.30 11.51
N GLY A 193 -8.05 1.28 12.29
CA GLY A 193 -7.98 1.33 13.75
C GLY A 193 -7.22 0.13 14.32
N LEU A 194 -7.56 -1.09 13.89
CA LEU A 194 -6.86 -2.32 14.30
C LEU A 194 -5.40 -2.35 13.83
N ALA A 195 -5.15 -1.99 12.56
CA ALA A 195 -3.79 -1.94 12.01
C ALA A 195 -2.90 -0.94 12.75
N LEU A 196 -3.43 0.24 13.11
CA LEU A 196 -2.71 1.21 13.93
C LEU A 196 -2.44 0.67 15.32
N LEU A 197 -3.44 0.12 15.99
CA LEU A 197 -3.30 -0.41 17.33
C LEU A 197 -2.23 -1.50 17.40
N ILE A 198 -2.34 -2.50 16.53
CA ILE A 198 -1.36 -3.60 16.44
C ILE A 198 0.00 -3.08 15.99
N GLY A 199 0.04 -2.27 14.93
CA GLY A 199 1.27 -1.76 14.36
C GLY A 199 2.06 -0.86 15.31
N ILE A 200 1.39 0.00 16.09
CA ILE A 200 2.01 0.83 17.13
C ILE A 200 2.54 -0.06 18.25
N LEU A 201 1.74 -1.02 18.73
CA LEU A 201 2.14 -1.92 19.80
C LEU A 201 3.37 -2.74 19.43
N VAL A 202 3.37 -3.31 18.22
CA VAL A 202 4.50 -4.08 17.70
C VAL A 202 5.72 -3.19 17.50
N SER A 203 5.56 -2.00 16.91
CA SER A 203 6.67 -1.04 16.73
C SER A 203 7.29 -0.64 18.06
N TRP A 204 6.46 -0.43 19.09
CA TRP A 204 6.92 -0.11 20.43
C TRP A 204 7.66 -1.28 21.09
N LEU A 205 7.20 -2.53 20.91
CA LEU A 205 7.91 -3.72 21.38
C LEU A 205 9.25 -3.91 20.66
N LEU A 206 9.26 -3.75 19.35
CA LEU A 206 10.46 -3.89 18.51
C LEU A 206 11.52 -2.83 18.82
N SER A 207 11.11 -1.57 19.05
CA SER A 207 12.05 -0.48 19.39
C SER A 207 12.79 -0.71 20.71
N ARG A 208 12.25 -1.58 21.58
CA ARG A 208 12.86 -1.97 22.87
C ARG A 208 13.62 -3.28 22.80
N SER A 209 13.47 -4.03 21.72
CA SER A 209 14.12 -5.32 21.51
C SER A 209 15.32 -5.18 20.62
N LYS A 210 16.47 -5.69 21.04
CA LYS A 210 17.67 -5.80 20.18
C LYS A 210 17.58 -6.96 19.17
N ARG A 211 16.44 -7.69 19.14
CA ARG A 211 16.25 -8.91 18.34
C ARG A 211 15.50 -8.59 17.05
N SER A 212 16.20 -8.32 15.97
CA SER A 212 15.63 -8.03 14.65
C SER A 212 14.78 -9.17 14.04
N TRP A 213 14.95 -10.41 14.48
CA TRP A 213 14.14 -11.53 13.98
C TRP A 213 12.66 -11.47 14.42
N LEU A 214 12.35 -10.76 15.51
CA LEU A 214 10.98 -10.58 15.98
C LEU A 214 10.11 -9.75 15.01
N GLU A 215 10.72 -9.01 14.11
CA GLU A 215 10.02 -8.24 13.08
C GLU A 215 9.44 -9.13 11.98
N ILE A 216 10.10 -10.27 11.69
CA ILE A 216 9.77 -11.14 10.56
C ILE A 216 8.31 -11.62 10.56
N PRO A 217 7.74 -12.16 11.67
CA PRO A 217 6.35 -12.62 11.68
C PRO A 217 5.33 -11.53 11.34
N PHE A 218 5.61 -10.29 11.73
CA PHE A 218 4.71 -9.17 11.51
C PHE A 218 4.82 -8.58 10.11
N LEU A 219 5.93 -8.81 9.41
CA LEU A 219 6.12 -8.39 8.03
C LEU A 219 5.71 -9.47 7.02
N LEU A 220 5.55 -10.72 7.44
CA LEU A 220 5.11 -11.82 6.57
C LEU A 220 3.83 -11.52 5.77
N PRO A 221 2.78 -10.88 6.35
CA PRO A 221 1.56 -10.59 5.59
C PRO A 221 1.78 -9.69 4.36
N MET A 222 2.87 -8.90 4.29
CA MET A 222 3.20 -8.14 3.07
C MET A 222 3.54 -9.05 1.88
N GLY A 223 4.00 -10.24 2.16
CA GLY A 223 4.38 -11.21 1.14
C GLY A 223 3.25 -12.19 0.80
N ILE A 224 2.14 -12.18 1.52
CA ILE A 224 1.03 -13.09 1.26
C ILE A 224 -0.03 -12.33 0.47
N SER A 225 -0.54 -12.96 -0.59
CA SER A 225 -1.63 -12.43 -1.38
C SER A 225 -2.91 -12.24 -0.56
N SER A 226 -3.64 -11.16 -0.82
CA SER A 226 -4.94 -10.92 -0.20
C SER A 226 -5.96 -12.00 -0.55
N VAL A 227 -5.89 -12.58 -1.77
CA VAL A 227 -6.76 -13.70 -2.20
C VAL A 227 -6.43 -14.95 -1.40
N VAL A 228 -5.15 -15.28 -1.21
CA VAL A 228 -4.72 -16.43 -0.40
C VAL A 228 -5.15 -16.29 1.06
N LEU A 229 -4.99 -15.09 1.63
CA LEU A 229 -5.48 -14.80 2.98
C LEU A 229 -7.00 -14.93 3.07
N GLY A 230 -7.72 -14.33 2.11
CA GLY A 230 -9.18 -14.45 2.02
C GLY A 230 -9.64 -15.90 1.94
N PHE A 231 -8.95 -16.71 1.14
CA PHE A 231 -9.21 -18.14 1.03
C PHE A 231 -8.95 -18.88 2.37
N GLY A 232 -7.83 -18.63 3.02
CA GLY A 232 -7.54 -19.22 4.34
C GLY A 232 -8.59 -18.88 5.39
N TYR A 233 -9.07 -17.65 5.42
CA TYR A 233 -10.15 -17.22 6.31
C TYR A 233 -11.49 -17.88 5.94
N LEU A 234 -11.79 -18.02 4.64
CA LEU A 234 -12.99 -18.70 4.16
C LEU A 234 -13.08 -20.15 4.65
N LEU A 235 -11.95 -20.86 4.69
CA LEU A 235 -11.88 -22.23 5.18
C LEU A 235 -11.91 -22.35 6.71
N SER A 236 -11.41 -21.33 7.42
CA SER A 236 -11.14 -21.39 8.86
C SER A 236 -12.24 -20.80 9.72
N ILE A 237 -12.94 -19.77 9.24
CA ILE A 237 -13.89 -18.98 10.03
C ILE A 237 -15.18 -18.77 9.23
N ARG A 238 -16.34 -18.84 9.88
CA ARG A 238 -17.60 -18.43 9.25
C ARG A 238 -17.52 -16.96 8.83
N ALA A 239 -17.83 -16.70 7.56
CA ALA A 239 -17.88 -15.34 7.03
C ALA A 239 -18.87 -14.50 7.84
N GLY A 240 -18.39 -13.37 8.34
CA GLY A 240 -19.15 -12.41 9.12
C GLY A 240 -18.73 -10.99 8.77
N TRP A 241 -19.44 -10.01 9.32
CA TRP A 241 -19.20 -8.58 9.05
C TRP A 241 -17.80 -8.09 9.47
N LEU A 242 -17.13 -8.78 10.40
CA LEU A 242 -15.76 -8.48 10.85
C LEU A 242 -14.69 -9.16 10.01
N THR A 243 -15.02 -10.18 9.22
CA THR A 243 -14.00 -11.00 8.54
C THR A 243 -13.20 -10.17 7.53
N VAL A 244 -13.87 -9.36 6.73
CA VAL A 244 -13.22 -8.47 5.75
C VAL A 244 -12.32 -7.44 6.44
N PRO A 245 -12.79 -6.63 7.42
CA PRO A 245 -11.93 -5.66 8.10
C PRO A 245 -10.76 -6.30 8.87
N LEU A 246 -10.88 -7.53 9.37
CA LEU A 246 -9.75 -8.23 10.00
C LEU A 246 -8.64 -8.55 9.01
N VAL A 247 -8.99 -9.07 7.82
CA VAL A 247 -8.00 -9.34 6.77
C VAL A 247 -7.36 -8.04 6.28
N GLN A 248 -8.16 -7.00 6.08
CA GLN A 248 -7.66 -5.68 5.69
C GLN A 248 -6.71 -5.10 6.75
N ALA A 249 -7.01 -5.26 8.03
CA ALA A 249 -6.13 -4.85 9.13
C ALA A 249 -4.81 -5.62 9.12
N LEU A 250 -4.87 -6.94 8.88
CA LEU A 250 -3.69 -7.80 8.80
C LEU A 250 -2.76 -7.36 7.65
N LEU A 251 -3.33 -7.02 6.49
CA LEU A 251 -2.57 -6.53 5.33
C LEU A 251 -1.98 -5.13 5.53
N ALA A 252 -2.67 -4.26 6.26
CA ALA A 252 -2.22 -2.90 6.54
C ALA A 252 -1.20 -2.82 7.69
N THR A 253 -1.23 -3.76 8.65
CA THR A 253 -0.36 -3.74 9.84
C THR A 253 1.14 -3.67 9.52
N PRO A 254 1.70 -4.46 8.58
CA PRO A 254 3.13 -4.37 8.25
C PRO A 254 3.54 -2.99 7.73
N LEU A 255 2.66 -2.32 6.99
CA LEU A 255 2.91 -0.99 6.47
C LEU A 255 2.95 0.04 7.61
N VAL A 256 2.05 -0.07 8.57
CA VAL A 256 2.06 0.75 9.79
C VAL A 256 3.37 0.55 10.56
N ILE A 257 3.81 -0.69 10.73
CA ILE A 257 5.07 -1.01 11.41
C ILE A 257 6.25 -0.36 10.68
N ARG A 258 6.31 -0.48 9.35
CA ARG A 258 7.39 0.12 8.53
C ARG A 258 7.44 1.64 8.61
N ILE A 259 6.32 2.30 8.88
CA ILE A 259 6.25 3.76 9.02
C ILE A 259 6.59 4.17 10.47
N VAL A 260 6.04 3.47 11.46
CA VAL A 260 6.11 3.87 12.87
C VAL A 260 7.41 3.42 13.54
N HIS A 261 7.88 2.19 13.27
CA HIS A 261 9.06 1.64 13.94
C HIS A 261 10.34 2.46 13.71
N PRO A 262 10.73 2.84 12.47
CA PRO A 262 11.92 3.67 12.26
C PRO A 262 11.80 5.05 12.93
N ALA A 263 10.60 5.63 12.94
CA ALA A 263 10.36 6.91 13.58
C ALA A 263 10.47 6.82 15.11
N LEU A 264 10.04 5.71 15.73
CA LEU A 264 10.28 5.45 17.16
C LEU A 264 11.77 5.30 17.48
N VAL A 265 12.51 4.59 16.61
CA VAL A 265 13.95 4.41 16.80
C VAL A 265 14.70 5.74 16.65
N SER A 266 14.28 6.60 15.73
CA SER A 266 14.92 7.91 15.48
C SER A 266 14.71 8.94 16.61
N LEU A 267 13.68 8.75 17.47
CA LEU A 267 13.50 9.61 18.64
C LEU A 267 14.65 9.49 19.67
N GLY A 268 15.42 8.39 19.59
CA GLY A 268 16.48 8.13 20.57
C GLY A 268 15.95 7.79 21.98
N THR A 269 16.88 7.60 22.89
CA THR A 269 16.57 7.28 24.30
C THR A 269 16.49 8.53 25.18
N ASP A 270 17.08 9.65 24.78
CA ASP A 270 17.30 10.81 25.61
C ASP A 270 16.00 11.39 26.21
N TYR A 271 14.98 11.62 25.37
CA TYR A 271 13.69 12.16 25.83
C TYR A 271 12.98 11.20 26.80
N ARG A 272 13.18 9.92 26.60
CA ARG A 272 12.61 8.88 27.45
C ARG A 272 13.35 8.81 28.79
N ASP A 273 14.67 8.86 28.78
CA ASP A 273 15.49 8.80 29.98
C ASP A 273 15.23 10.00 30.89
N VAL A 274 15.05 11.18 30.29
CA VAL A 274 14.58 12.38 31.01
C VAL A 274 13.20 12.19 31.62
N ALA A 275 12.26 11.59 30.89
CA ALA A 275 10.92 11.33 31.42
C ALA A 275 10.93 10.28 32.55
N VAL A 276 11.77 9.23 32.43
CA VAL A 276 11.98 8.23 33.49
C VAL A 276 12.57 8.86 34.75
N THR A 277 13.58 9.73 34.64
CA THR A 277 14.17 10.45 35.77
C THR A 277 13.14 11.38 36.44
N ALA A 278 12.17 11.90 35.69
CA ALA A 278 11.02 12.65 36.23
C ALA A 278 9.92 11.77 36.86
N GLY A 279 10.11 10.44 36.94
CA GLY A 279 9.18 9.50 37.56
C GLY A 279 8.01 9.04 36.65
N ALA A 280 8.08 9.32 35.34
CA ALA A 280 7.02 8.90 34.40
C ALA A 280 7.02 7.38 34.17
N ASN A 281 5.84 6.75 34.23
CA ASN A 281 5.68 5.36 33.83
C ASN A 281 5.61 5.20 32.29
N GLY A 282 5.73 3.95 31.80
CA GLY A 282 5.79 3.68 30.35
C GLY A 282 4.57 4.19 29.55
N TRP A 283 3.37 4.21 30.14
CA TRP A 283 2.17 4.77 29.50
C TRP A 283 2.19 6.29 29.46
N GLN A 284 2.70 6.94 30.51
CA GLN A 284 2.87 8.40 30.56
C GLN A 284 3.92 8.84 29.52
N ILE A 285 5.03 8.11 29.39
CA ILE A 285 6.06 8.37 28.38
C ILE A 285 5.44 8.27 26.97
N TRP A 286 4.71 7.21 26.69
CA TRP A 286 4.03 7.05 25.41
C TRP A 286 3.06 8.21 25.15
N ARG A 287 2.13 8.47 26.06
CA ARG A 287 1.06 9.44 25.84
C ARG A 287 1.54 10.89 25.82
N LEU A 288 2.50 11.26 26.67
CA LEU A 288 2.92 12.67 26.88
C LEU A 288 4.16 13.05 26.06
N VAL A 289 5.00 12.09 25.66
CA VAL A 289 6.25 12.34 24.96
C VAL A 289 6.25 11.73 23.56
N GLU A 290 6.22 10.39 23.45
CA GLU A 290 6.41 9.68 22.18
C GLU A 290 5.25 9.93 21.20
N ALA A 291 4.00 9.76 21.60
CA ALA A 291 2.84 9.91 20.70
C ALA A 291 2.64 11.34 20.16
N PRO A 292 2.81 12.42 20.95
CA PRO A 292 2.77 13.79 20.41
C PRO A 292 3.89 14.05 19.40
N MET A 293 5.11 13.58 19.66
CA MET A 293 6.25 13.73 18.74
C MET A 293 6.03 12.96 17.45
N LEU A 294 5.45 11.75 17.53
CA LEU A 294 5.13 10.91 16.39
C LEU A 294 3.79 11.23 15.71
N SER A 295 3.09 12.24 16.15
CA SER A 295 1.71 12.52 15.68
C SER A 295 1.58 12.67 14.15
N SER A 296 2.58 13.20 13.46
CA SER A 296 2.61 13.30 12.00
C SER A 296 2.80 11.92 11.33
N VAL A 297 3.67 11.12 11.90
CA VAL A 297 3.98 9.75 11.43
C VAL A 297 2.76 8.85 11.64
N LEU A 298 2.11 8.93 12.81
CA LEU A 298 0.91 8.16 13.13
C LEU A 298 -0.25 8.51 12.19
N ARG A 299 -0.44 9.79 11.85
CA ARG A 299 -1.45 10.20 10.87
C ARG A 299 -1.14 9.66 9.47
N SER A 300 0.12 9.74 9.04
CA SER A 300 0.53 9.15 7.76
C SER A 300 0.27 7.65 7.74
N ALA A 301 0.61 6.93 8.80
CA ALA A 301 0.33 5.51 8.93
C ALA A 301 -1.19 5.21 8.88
N ALA A 302 -2.01 6.05 9.52
CA ALA A 302 -3.47 5.93 9.47
C ALA A 302 -4.03 6.10 8.05
N VAL A 303 -3.56 7.12 7.34
CA VAL A 303 -3.96 7.36 5.95
C VAL A 303 -3.56 6.20 5.04
N PHE A 304 -2.34 5.71 5.16
CA PHE A 304 -1.91 4.54 4.37
C PHE A 304 -2.71 3.28 4.71
N ALA A 305 -2.99 3.01 5.98
CA ALA A 305 -3.84 1.88 6.38
C ALA A 305 -5.26 2.01 5.83
N ALA A 306 -5.84 3.22 5.84
CA ALA A 306 -7.14 3.49 5.26
C ALA A 306 -7.16 3.30 3.74
N LEU A 307 -6.12 3.76 3.03
CA LEU A 307 -6.00 3.58 1.57
C LEU A 307 -5.84 2.10 1.19
N VAL A 308 -5.04 1.34 1.93
CA VAL A 308 -4.91 -0.12 1.74
C VAL A 308 -6.25 -0.82 1.94
N SER A 309 -6.98 -0.47 3.01
CA SER A 309 -8.29 -1.04 3.28
C SER A 309 -9.32 -0.67 2.20
N LEU A 310 -9.33 0.58 1.73
CA LEU A 310 -10.25 1.03 0.67
C LEU A 310 -10.00 0.32 -0.67
N GLY A 311 -8.73 0.12 -1.02
CA GLY A 311 -8.31 -0.52 -2.27
C GLY A 311 -8.29 -2.04 -2.23
N GLU A 312 -8.49 -2.65 -1.05
CA GLU A 312 -8.44 -4.09 -0.92
C GLU A 312 -9.68 -4.73 -1.57
N PHE A 313 -9.43 -5.55 -2.57
CA PHE A 313 -10.47 -6.21 -3.36
C PHE A 313 -10.34 -7.74 -3.31
N GLY A 314 -9.12 -8.28 -3.20
CA GLY A 314 -8.88 -9.73 -3.31
C GLY A 314 -9.58 -10.55 -2.23
N ALA A 315 -9.32 -10.27 -0.96
CA ALA A 315 -10.00 -10.94 0.14
C ALA A 315 -11.48 -10.56 0.20
N ALA A 316 -11.81 -9.27 -0.07
CA ALA A 316 -13.19 -8.81 -0.07
C ALA A 316 -14.05 -9.55 -1.11
N SER A 317 -13.49 -9.87 -2.29
CA SER A 317 -14.20 -10.59 -3.34
C SER A 317 -14.58 -12.03 -2.95
N LEU A 318 -13.82 -12.63 -2.02
CA LEU A 318 -14.08 -13.97 -1.50
C LEU A 318 -14.92 -14.00 -0.23
N LEU A 319 -14.79 -12.96 0.62
CA LEU A 319 -15.34 -12.97 1.98
C LEU A 319 -16.59 -12.12 2.14
N SER A 320 -16.86 -11.15 1.23
CA SER A 320 -18.01 -10.28 1.33
C SER A 320 -19.21 -10.87 0.58
N TYR A 321 -20.09 -11.50 1.33
CA TYR A 321 -21.32 -12.10 0.80
C TYR A 321 -22.54 -11.26 1.15
N GLY A 322 -23.55 -11.33 0.29
CA GLY A 322 -24.88 -10.75 0.52
C GLY A 322 -24.81 -9.24 0.75
N ASP A 323 -25.25 -8.80 1.91
CA ASP A 323 -25.33 -7.40 2.32
C ASP A 323 -23.99 -6.79 2.78
N GLN A 324 -22.92 -7.59 2.88
CA GLN A 324 -21.59 -7.14 3.32
C GLN A 324 -20.66 -6.76 2.17
N ALA A 325 -21.14 -6.72 0.92
CA ALA A 325 -20.31 -6.38 -0.23
C ALA A 325 -19.69 -4.98 -0.06
N THR A 326 -18.41 -4.86 -0.45
CA THR A 326 -17.67 -3.61 -0.42
C THR A 326 -17.79 -2.87 -1.76
N LEU A 327 -17.49 -1.58 -1.78
CA LEU A 327 -17.57 -0.77 -2.99
C LEU A 327 -16.73 -1.32 -4.17
N PRO A 328 -15.46 -1.78 -3.98
CA PRO A 328 -14.71 -2.42 -5.05
C PRO A 328 -15.37 -3.71 -5.59
N VAL A 329 -16.02 -4.50 -4.73
CA VAL A 329 -16.71 -5.75 -5.14
C VAL A 329 -17.95 -5.42 -5.97
N VAL A 330 -18.77 -4.47 -5.54
CA VAL A 330 -19.95 -4.02 -6.28
C VAL A 330 -19.53 -3.41 -7.62
N LEU A 331 -18.46 -2.65 -7.66
CA LEU A 331 -17.91 -2.07 -8.88
C LEU A 331 -17.48 -3.16 -9.88
N TYR A 332 -16.82 -4.20 -9.41
CA TYR A 332 -16.48 -5.37 -10.24
C TYR A 332 -17.73 -6.04 -10.81
N GLN A 333 -18.78 -6.23 -10.01
CA GLN A 333 -20.05 -6.83 -10.47
C GLN A 333 -20.73 -5.98 -11.54
N LEU A 334 -20.72 -4.64 -11.41
CA LEU A 334 -21.30 -3.72 -12.38
C LEU A 334 -20.54 -3.73 -13.72
N ILE A 335 -19.20 -3.73 -13.68
CA ILE A 335 -18.36 -3.76 -14.90
C ILE A 335 -18.45 -5.14 -15.57
N GLY A 336 -18.52 -6.21 -14.80
CA GLY A 336 -18.55 -7.59 -15.29
C GLY A 336 -19.83 -7.97 -16.03
N ARG A 337 -20.88 -7.15 -15.98
CA ARG A 337 -22.15 -7.40 -16.68
C ARG A 337 -22.54 -6.27 -17.63
N PRO A 338 -22.70 -6.57 -18.92
CA PRO A 338 -23.02 -5.56 -19.93
C PRO A 338 -24.40 -4.97 -19.69
N GLY A 339 -24.51 -3.64 -19.91
CA GLY A 339 -25.76 -2.89 -19.81
C GLY A 339 -25.46 -1.39 -19.64
N PRO A 340 -26.21 -0.50 -20.31
CA PRO A 340 -25.95 0.93 -20.26
C PRO A 340 -26.13 1.50 -18.83
N GLU A 341 -27.08 1.00 -18.09
CA GLU A 341 -27.32 1.40 -16.70
C GLU A 341 -26.20 0.91 -15.78
N ASN A 342 -25.79 -0.37 -15.87
CA ASN A 342 -24.69 -0.91 -15.07
C ASN A 342 -23.39 -0.16 -15.35
N TYR A 343 -23.14 0.18 -16.63
CA TYR A 343 -21.95 0.94 -17.00
C TYR A 343 -21.96 2.37 -16.43
N SER A 344 -23.08 3.07 -16.52
CA SER A 344 -23.20 4.43 -15.97
C SER A 344 -23.09 4.45 -14.44
N MET A 345 -23.68 3.46 -13.76
CA MET A 345 -23.52 3.25 -12.32
C MET A 345 -22.06 2.96 -11.94
N ALA A 346 -21.37 2.09 -12.72
CA ALA A 346 -19.97 1.78 -12.48
C ALA A 346 -19.08 3.03 -12.61
N MET A 347 -19.29 3.88 -13.62
CA MET A 347 -18.54 5.12 -13.79
C MET A 347 -18.79 6.10 -12.63
N ALA A 348 -20.03 6.21 -12.16
CA ALA A 348 -20.37 7.02 -10.99
C ALA A 348 -19.75 6.47 -9.70
N ALA A 349 -19.76 5.15 -9.49
CA ALA A 349 -19.12 4.49 -8.36
C ALA A 349 -17.59 4.66 -8.36
N CYS A 350 -16.96 4.57 -9.54
CA CYS A 350 -15.52 4.85 -9.71
C CYS A 350 -15.19 6.30 -9.35
N ALA A 351 -15.98 7.27 -9.84
CA ALA A 351 -15.78 8.68 -9.52
C ALA A 351 -15.87 8.91 -8.00
N MET A 352 -16.84 8.29 -7.34
CA MET A 352 -16.99 8.35 -5.89
C MET A 352 -15.78 7.74 -5.16
N LEU A 353 -15.26 6.62 -5.62
CA LEU A 353 -14.06 5.99 -5.06
C LEU A 353 -12.83 6.90 -5.21
N ILE A 354 -12.66 7.57 -6.35
CA ILE A 354 -11.61 8.57 -6.55
C ILE A 354 -11.74 9.71 -5.54
N VAL A 355 -12.95 10.23 -5.34
CA VAL A 355 -13.20 11.30 -4.36
C VAL A 355 -12.81 10.84 -2.95
N PHE A 356 -13.13 9.62 -2.53
CA PHE A 356 -12.71 9.09 -1.24
C PHE A 356 -11.19 8.96 -1.10
N VAL A 357 -10.51 8.45 -2.13
CA VAL A 357 -9.03 8.38 -2.15
C VAL A 357 -8.43 9.77 -1.99
N PHE A 358 -8.94 10.76 -2.74
CA PHE A 358 -8.48 12.15 -2.63
C PHE A 358 -8.77 12.75 -1.26
N ALA A 359 -9.98 12.56 -0.72
CA ALA A 359 -10.36 13.07 0.58
C ALA A 359 -9.45 12.50 1.70
N ILE A 360 -9.23 11.18 1.70
CA ILE A 360 -8.34 10.52 2.66
C ILE A 360 -6.89 11.04 2.50
N SER A 361 -6.40 11.17 1.27
CA SER A 361 -5.03 11.64 1.01
C SER A 361 -4.85 13.11 1.40
N MET A 362 -5.84 13.96 1.13
CA MET A 362 -5.80 15.40 1.41
C MET A 362 -5.79 15.69 2.92
N THR A 363 -6.43 14.85 3.75
CA THR A 363 -6.35 14.98 5.21
C THR A 363 -4.91 14.90 5.72
N SER A 364 -4.07 14.06 5.10
CA SER A 364 -2.63 13.97 5.43
C SER A 364 -1.87 15.24 5.01
N ALA A 365 -2.11 15.74 3.80
CA ALA A 365 -1.39 16.89 3.26
C ALA A 365 -1.69 18.20 4.02
N LEU A 366 -2.96 18.48 4.31
CA LEU A 366 -3.38 19.71 5.00
C LEU A 366 -2.82 19.82 6.42
N VAL A 367 -2.65 18.71 7.10
CA VAL A 367 -2.10 18.71 8.46
C VAL A 367 -0.57 18.88 8.47
N GLN A 368 0.12 18.45 7.41
CA GLN A 368 1.57 18.68 7.29
C GLN A 368 1.90 20.15 7.01
N THR A 369 1.09 20.83 6.21
CA THR A 369 1.29 22.26 5.89
C THR A 369 1.04 23.18 7.08
N ARG A 370 0.05 22.91 7.93
CA ARG A 370 -0.22 23.73 9.12
C ARG A 370 0.90 23.76 10.18
N ARG A 371 1.77 22.73 10.22
CA ARG A 371 2.93 22.70 11.15
C ARG A 371 4.19 23.35 10.62
N ARG A 372 4.27 23.63 9.31
CA ARG A 372 5.40 24.42 8.75
C ARG A 372 5.18 25.92 8.91
N SER A 373 3.99 26.37 9.26
CA SER A 373 3.61 27.78 9.45
C SER A 373 3.43 28.18 10.93
N SER A 374 3.56 27.26 11.85
CA SER A 374 3.60 27.49 13.32
C SER A 374 4.99 27.13 13.88
#